data_1709770477b467b33131e5c9c84e3cd4
#
_entry.id   1709770477b467b33131e5c9c84e3cd4
#
_cell.length_a   1.000
_cell.length_b   1.000
_cell.length_c   1.000
_cell.angle_alpha   90.00
_cell.angle_beta   90.00
_cell.angle_gamma   90.00
#
_symmetry.space_group_name_H-M   'P 1'
#
loop_
_entity.id
_entity.type
_entity.pdbx_description
1 polymer ?
#
loop_
_entity_poly.entity_id
_entity_poly.type
_entity_poly.pdbx_seq_one_letter_code
_entity_poly.pdbx_strand_id
1 'polypeptide(L)'
;MVEKLSVDEAIEYLKDEDVEKRKLAIKSLQRVSDEAVIEPLIEATKDENPKVRFGAAEILGDIGDSAVDKLIDEFKSETGANKRFLAVALQKTGSEKVIEPFAEASSDDDFGVRKVAIRTLGELRATDKIDCIAQGLEDADNGVKVAAIFALGDLATPEAVDILKKARRDEKDKDLKKNYNKSIKKADKIAKSGGKIKRSKGQPLSTIKEMEKIDIDAAIKAYEVHLKDESSKDTPYKRLATLYRKQNDYDNEVRVLNKAIEILSEENPKKVGWFEKRLEKMQ
;
A
#
# COMPACT_ATOMS: atom_id res chain seq x y z
N MET A 1 11.63 -19.83 -23.64
CA MET A 1 10.57 -18.84 -23.28
C MET A 1 9.52 -19.64 -22.51
N VAL A 2 9.18 -19.25 -21.29
CA VAL A 2 8.09 -19.92 -20.57
C VAL A 2 6.79 -19.42 -21.22
N GLU A 3 6.01 -20.34 -21.74
CA GLU A 3 4.72 -20.06 -22.36
C GLU A 3 3.83 -19.34 -21.33
N LYS A 4 3.34 -18.16 -21.67
CA LYS A 4 2.47 -17.39 -20.76
C LYS A 4 1.05 -17.91 -20.98
N LEU A 5 0.43 -18.46 -19.93
CA LEU A 5 -0.95 -18.93 -19.97
C LEU A 5 -1.91 -17.76 -20.26
N SER A 6 -3.03 -18.04 -20.92
CA SER A 6 -4.19 -17.15 -20.91
C SER A 6 -4.77 -17.01 -19.49
N VAL A 7 -5.63 -16.03 -19.26
CA VAL A 7 -6.26 -15.83 -17.94
C VAL A 7 -7.08 -17.05 -17.56
N ASP A 8 -7.88 -17.59 -18.47
CA ASP A 8 -8.73 -18.75 -18.22
C ASP A 8 -7.91 -20.00 -17.88
N GLU A 9 -6.86 -20.30 -18.68
CA GLU A 9 -5.96 -21.41 -18.40
C GLU A 9 -5.24 -21.24 -17.03
N ALA A 10 -4.87 -20.01 -16.70
CA ALA A 10 -4.23 -19.77 -15.41
C ALA A 10 -5.21 -19.97 -14.23
N ILE A 11 -6.48 -19.58 -14.40
CA ILE A 11 -7.52 -19.84 -13.39
C ILE A 11 -7.73 -21.38 -13.18
N GLU A 12 -7.73 -22.15 -14.29
CA GLU A 12 -7.80 -23.61 -14.21
C GLU A 12 -6.58 -24.20 -13.51
N TYR A 13 -5.38 -23.73 -13.86
CA TYR A 13 -4.12 -24.20 -13.27
C TYR A 13 -3.98 -23.86 -11.78
N LEU A 14 -4.65 -22.82 -11.25
CA LEU A 14 -4.67 -22.56 -9.80
C LEU A 14 -5.27 -23.73 -9.00
N LYS A 15 -6.10 -24.58 -9.63
CA LYS A 15 -6.77 -25.74 -9.00
C LYS A 15 -6.11 -27.07 -9.32
N ASP A 16 -5.01 -27.08 -10.08
CA ASP A 16 -4.33 -28.33 -10.50
C ASP A 16 -3.63 -29.01 -9.32
N GLU A 17 -3.59 -30.34 -9.31
CA GLU A 17 -2.91 -31.13 -8.29
C GLU A 17 -1.39 -30.87 -8.29
N ASP A 18 -0.81 -30.57 -9.46
CA ASP A 18 0.60 -30.27 -9.62
C ASP A 18 0.93 -28.85 -9.14
N VAL A 19 1.73 -28.77 -8.09
CA VAL A 19 2.19 -27.50 -7.51
C VAL A 19 2.96 -26.61 -8.51
N GLU A 20 3.66 -27.19 -9.48
CA GLU A 20 4.40 -26.40 -10.48
C GLU A 20 3.44 -25.73 -11.45
N LYS A 21 2.30 -26.36 -11.80
CA LYS A 21 1.25 -25.71 -12.56
C LYS A 21 0.59 -24.57 -11.76
N ARG A 22 0.27 -24.79 -10.48
CA ARG A 22 -0.27 -23.71 -9.63
C ARG A 22 0.69 -22.53 -9.52
N LYS A 23 1.99 -22.77 -9.38
CA LYS A 23 3.03 -21.72 -9.41
C LYS A 23 3.12 -21.02 -10.76
N LEU A 24 2.97 -21.76 -11.88
CA LEU A 24 2.95 -21.18 -13.21
C LEU A 24 1.73 -20.28 -13.39
N ALA A 25 0.57 -20.67 -12.89
CA ALA A 25 -0.64 -19.87 -12.84
C ALA A 25 -0.41 -18.53 -12.12
N ILE A 26 0.11 -18.57 -10.89
CA ILE A 26 0.47 -17.36 -10.12
C ILE A 26 1.40 -16.45 -10.94
N LYS A 27 2.42 -17.01 -11.58
CA LYS A 27 3.34 -16.24 -12.41
C LYS A 27 2.66 -15.60 -13.63
N SER A 28 1.73 -16.31 -14.26
CA SER A 28 0.99 -15.84 -15.43
C SER A 28 -0.02 -14.75 -15.09
N LEU A 29 -0.61 -14.80 -13.88
CA LEU A 29 -1.56 -13.82 -13.37
C LEU A 29 -0.91 -12.56 -12.80
N GLN A 30 0.40 -12.51 -12.67
CA GLN A 30 1.08 -11.26 -12.29
C GLN A 30 0.73 -10.15 -13.29
N ARG A 31 0.28 -8.99 -12.76
CA ARG A 31 -0.14 -7.81 -13.57
C ARG A 31 -1.47 -7.97 -14.33
N VAL A 32 -2.24 -9.01 -14.03
CA VAL A 32 -3.62 -9.12 -14.50
C VAL A 32 -4.52 -8.39 -13.51
N SER A 33 -5.35 -7.46 -14.02
CA SER A 33 -6.31 -6.68 -13.21
C SER A 33 -7.76 -7.04 -13.54
N ASP A 34 -7.99 -8.23 -14.07
CA ASP A 34 -9.33 -8.74 -14.39
C ASP A 34 -10.04 -9.17 -13.10
N GLU A 35 -11.29 -8.74 -12.92
CA GLU A 35 -12.08 -9.11 -11.75
C GLU A 35 -12.35 -10.63 -11.67
N ALA A 36 -12.32 -11.33 -12.80
CA ALA A 36 -12.52 -12.79 -12.86
C ALA A 36 -11.45 -13.57 -12.08
N VAL A 37 -10.25 -12.99 -11.86
CA VAL A 37 -9.18 -13.67 -11.11
C VAL A 37 -9.27 -13.49 -9.60
N ILE A 38 -10.12 -12.57 -9.09
CA ILE A 38 -10.16 -12.22 -7.66
C ILE A 38 -10.56 -13.43 -6.81
N GLU A 39 -11.71 -14.05 -7.10
CA GLU A 39 -12.18 -15.23 -6.35
C GLU A 39 -11.20 -16.42 -6.43
N PRO A 40 -10.70 -16.82 -7.62
CA PRO A 40 -9.67 -17.86 -7.71
C PRO A 40 -8.41 -17.55 -6.92
N LEU A 41 -7.97 -16.30 -6.86
CA LEU A 41 -6.81 -15.89 -6.09
C LEU A 41 -7.09 -15.87 -4.58
N ILE A 42 -8.29 -15.49 -4.14
CA ILE A 42 -8.70 -15.59 -2.74
C ILE A 42 -8.60 -17.05 -2.29
N GLU A 43 -9.12 -17.99 -3.06
CA GLU A 43 -9.01 -19.41 -2.75
C GLU A 43 -7.55 -19.90 -2.74
N ALA A 44 -6.72 -19.42 -3.67
CA ALA A 44 -5.29 -19.73 -3.71
C ALA A 44 -4.50 -19.18 -2.51
N THR A 45 -5.05 -18.24 -1.71
CA THR A 45 -4.43 -17.86 -0.42
C THR A 45 -4.48 -18.97 0.62
N LYS A 46 -5.27 -20.01 0.39
CA LYS A 46 -5.40 -21.20 1.24
C LYS A 46 -4.57 -22.39 0.75
N ASP A 47 -3.84 -22.24 -0.36
CA ASP A 47 -3.03 -23.31 -0.96
C ASP A 47 -2.06 -23.94 0.04
N GLU A 48 -1.80 -25.22 -0.08
CA GLU A 48 -0.81 -25.93 0.75
C GLU A 48 0.63 -25.40 0.56
N ASN A 49 0.94 -24.87 -0.65
CA ASN A 49 2.25 -24.37 -0.97
C ASN A 49 2.40 -22.90 -0.62
N PRO A 50 3.38 -22.52 0.21
CA PRO A 50 3.54 -21.14 0.66
C PRO A 50 3.85 -20.15 -0.46
N LYS A 51 4.46 -20.56 -1.58
CA LYS A 51 4.73 -19.68 -2.72
C LYS A 51 3.46 -19.34 -3.48
N VAL A 52 2.51 -20.26 -3.55
CA VAL A 52 1.20 -20.03 -4.17
C VAL A 52 0.40 -19.06 -3.29
N ARG A 53 0.28 -19.33 -1.97
CA ARG A 53 -0.41 -18.43 -1.02
C ARG A 53 0.12 -17.00 -1.09
N PHE A 54 1.44 -16.86 -0.98
CA PHE A 54 2.08 -15.54 -0.99
C PHE A 54 1.89 -14.83 -2.33
N GLY A 55 2.07 -15.54 -3.43
CA GLY A 55 1.88 -14.99 -4.77
C GLY A 55 0.44 -14.54 -5.02
N ALA A 56 -0.55 -15.32 -4.56
CA ALA A 56 -1.96 -14.95 -4.64
C ALA A 56 -2.25 -13.66 -3.85
N ALA A 57 -1.78 -13.57 -2.60
CA ALA A 57 -1.94 -12.38 -1.77
C ALA A 57 -1.26 -11.13 -2.40
N GLU A 58 -0.08 -11.32 -3.02
CA GLU A 58 0.62 -10.24 -3.72
C GLU A 58 -0.20 -9.72 -4.92
N ILE A 59 -0.75 -10.61 -5.75
CA ILE A 59 -1.55 -10.23 -6.92
C ILE A 59 -2.84 -9.53 -6.48
N LEU A 60 -3.55 -10.06 -5.48
CA LEU A 60 -4.75 -9.44 -4.92
C LEU A 60 -4.48 -8.02 -4.41
N GLY A 61 -3.35 -7.83 -3.72
CA GLY A 61 -2.93 -6.49 -3.29
C GLY A 61 -2.60 -5.55 -4.45
N ASP A 62 -2.06 -6.05 -5.57
CA ASP A 62 -1.76 -5.27 -6.77
C ASP A 62 -3.03 -4.91 -7.58
N ILE A 63 -4.08 -5.74 -7.53
CA ILE A 63 -5.39 -5.44 -8.12
C ILE A 63 -5.99 -4.18 -7.44
N GLY A 64 -5.76 -4.01 -6.14
CA GLY A 64 -6.15 -2.79 -5.43
C GLY A 64 -7.65 -2.73 -5.14
N ASP A 65 -8.25 -1.55 -5.34
CA ASP A 65 -9.60 -1.23 -4.87
C ASP A 65 -10.71 -2.20 -5.36
N SER A 66 -10.59 -2.77 -6.55
CA SER A 66 -11.57 -3.74 -7.09
C SER A 66 -11.66 -5.04 -6.27
N ALA A 67 -10.58 -5.41 -5.57
CA ALA A 67 -10.56 -6.62 -4.75
C ALA A 67 -10.92 -6.37 -3.27
N VAL A 68 -10.90 -5.10 -2.81
CA VAL A 68 -10.95 -4.77 -1.38
C VAL A 68 -12.20 -5.30 -0.69
N ASP A 69 -13.38 -5.08 -1.26
CA ASP A 69 -14.63 -5.44 -0.58
C ASP A 69 -14.72 -6.97 -0.40
N LYS A 70 -14.41 -7.75 -1.45
CA LYS A 70 -14.36 -9.22 -1.38
C LYS A 70 -13.29 -9.73 -0.42
N LEU A 71 -12.12 -9.08 -0.42
CA LEU A 71 -11.04 -9.41 0.52
C LEU A 71 -11.44 -9.14 1.98
N ILE A 72 -12.18 -8.06 2.25
CA ILE A 72 -12.68 -7.75 3.60
C ILE A 72 -13.68 -8.81 4.06
N ASP A 73 -14.61 -9.21 3.19
CA ASP A 73 -15.61 -10.22 3.51
C ASP A 73 -14.94 -11.57 3.85
N GLU A 74 -13.98 -12.01 3.02
CA GLU A 74 -13.23 -13.23 3.29
C GLU A 74 -12.35 -13.10 4.55
N PHE A 75 -11.68 -11.95 4.74
CA PHE A 75 -10.85 -11.69 5.91
C PHE A 75 -11.65 -11.79 7.23
N LYS A 76 -12.90 -11.33 7.24
CA LYS A 76 -13.76 -11.40 8.43
C LYS A 76 -14.20 -12.82 8.75
N SER A 77 -14.39 -13.65 7.74
CA SER A 77 -14.84 -15.05 7.92
C SER A 77 -13.69 -16.01 8.22
N GLU A 78 -12.44 -15.67 7.85
CA GLU A 78 -11.28 -16.54 7.94
C GLU A 78 -10.58 -16.44 9.31
N THR A 79 -9.85 -17.48 9.67
CA THR A 79 -9.12 -17.58 10.94
C THR A 79 -7.69 -18.11 10.75
N GLY A 80 -6.84 -17.87 11.76
CA GLY A 80 -5.50 -18.44 11.84
C GLY A 80 -4.56 -18.00 10.72
N ALA A 81 -3.72 -18.95 10.25
CA ALA A 81 -2.63 -18.65 9.33
C ALA A 81 -3.10 -18.15 7.95
N ASN A 82 -4.26 -18.60 7.45
CA ASN A 82 -4.79 -18.16 6.17
C ASN A 82 -5.20 -16.69 6.20
N LYS A 83 -5.81 -16.26 7.30
CA LYS A 83 -6.18 -14.86 7.53
C LYS A 83 -5.00 -13.90 7.39
N ARG A 84 -3.77 -14.35 7.73
CA ARG A 84 -2.55 -13.54 7.55
C ARG A 84 -2.30 -13.14 6.08
N PHE A 85 -2.56 -14.06 5.14
CA PHE A 85 -2.35 -13.76 3.71
C PHE A 85 -3.36 -12.75 3.20
N LEU A 86 -4.61 -12.85 3.65
CA LEU A 86 -5.64 -11.87 3.36
C LEU A 86 -5.31 -10.49 3.97
N ALA A 87 -4.81 -10.47 5.22
CA ALA A 87 -4.34 -9.23 5.85
C ALA A 87 -3.20 -8.58 5.05
N VAL A 88 -2.24 -9.36 4.54
CA VAL A 88 -1.14 -8.86 3.70
C VAL A 88 -1.66 -8.32 2.37
N ALA A 89 -2.61 -9.01 1.74
CA ALA A 89 -3.26 -8.53 0.51
C ALA A 89 -3.97 -7.19 0.77
N LEU A 90 -4.79 -7.10 1.80
CA LEU A 90 -5.51 -5.88 2.21
C LEU A 90 -4.55 -4.73 2.54
N GLN A 91 -3.47 -5.00 3.30
CA GLN A 91 -2.44 -3.98 3.57
C GLN A 91 -1.87 -3.41 2.27
N LYS A 92 -1.56 -4.28 1.30
CA LYS A 92 -0.93 -3.90 0.03
C LYS A 92 -1.84 -3.04 -0.85
N THR A 93 -3.17 -3.20 -0.74
CA THR A 93 -4.12 -2.34 -1.47
C THR A 93 -3.98 -0.86 -1.08
N GLY A 94 -3.61 -0.57 0.16
CA GLY A 94 -3.53 0.78 0.71
C GLY A 94 -4.88 1.49 0.82
N SER A 95 -6.00 0.76 0.71
CA SER A 95 -7.34 1.31 0.78
C SER A 95 -7.72 1.71 2.21
N GLU A 96 -8.35 2.87 2.38
CA GLU A 96 -8.85 3.31 3.69
C GLU A 96 -10.03 2.46 4.20
N LYS A 97 -10.71 1.70 3.32
CA LYS A 97 -11.78 0.76 3.71
C LYS A 97 -11.31 -0.29 4.72
N VAL A 98 -10.00 -0.57 4.79
CA VAL A 98 -9.46 -1.57 5.72
C VAL A 98 -9.31 -1.06 7.15
N ILE A 99 -9.50 0.23 7.43
CA ILE A 99 -9.28 0.84 8.76
C ILE A 99 -10.14 0.16 9.82
N GLU A 100 -11.45 0.07 9.62
CA GLU A 100 -12.34 -0.58 10.60
C GLU A 100 -12.06 -2.09 10.74
N PRO A 101 -11.99 -2.90 9.66
CA PRO A 101 -11.61 -4.30 9.78
C PRO A 101 -10.28 -4.52 10.51
N PHE A 102 -9.30 -3.65 10.30
CA PHE A 102 -8.00 -3.77 10.96
C PHE A 102 -7.99 -3.24 12.39
N ALA A 103 -8.84 -2.27 12.73
CA ALA A 103 -9.04 -1.90 14.12
C ALA A 103 -9.59 -3.08 14.93
N GLU A 104 -10.58 -3.81 14.41
CA GLU A 104 -11.10 -5.04 15.01
C GLU A 104 -10.00 -6.13 15.10
N ALA A 105 -9.24 -6.32 14.01
CA ALA A 105 -8.21 -7.34 13.94
C ALA A 105 -6.92 -7.00 14.73
N SER A 106 -6.82 -5.82 15.32
CA SER A 106 -5.71 -5.47 16.23
C SER A 106 -5.68 -6.31 17.49
N SER A 107 -6.80 -7.00 17.82
CA SER A 107 -6.93 -7.94 18.93
C SER A 107 -7.20 -9.39 18.48
N ASP A 108 -6.93 -9.74 17.23
CA ASP A 108 -7.09 -11.10 16.69
C ASP A 108 -6.23 -12.11 17.47
N ASP A 109 -6.67 -13.38 17.55
CA ASP A 109 -5.94 -14.44 18.23
C ASP A 109 -4.56 -14.67 17.60
N ASP A 110 -4.44 -14.49 16.29
CA ASP A 110 -3.21 -14.66 15.54
C ASP A 110 -2.31 -13.42 15.58
N PHE A 111 -1.12 -13.56 16.16
CA PHE A 111 -0.16 -12.45 16.29
C PHE A 111 0.27 -11.85 14.94
N GLY A 112 0.29 -12.65 13.87
CA GLY A 112 0.65 -12.18 12.53
C GLY A 112 -0.44 -11.26 11.97
N VAL A 113 -1.72 -11.58 12.22
CA VAL A 113 -2.86 -10.73 11.87
C VAL A 113 -2.81 -9.44 12.66
N ARG A 114 -2.66 -9.51 14.01
CA ARG A 114 -2.53 -8.30 14.86
C ARG A 114 -1.41 -7.38 14.38
N LYS A 115 -0.24 -7.97 14.08
CA LYS A 115 0.91 -7.22 13.60
C LYS A 115 0.65 -6.48 12.29
N VAL A 116 0.02 -7.13 11.30
CA VAL A 116 -0.30 -6.51 10.02
C VAL A 116 -1.35 -5.42 10.21
N ALA A 117 -2.41 -5.70 10.98
CA ALA A 117 -3.48 -4.76 11.27
C ALA A 117 -2.95 -3.46 11.90
N ILE A 118 -2.22 -3.57 13.01
CA ILE A 118 -1.64 -2.43 13.73
C ILE A 118 -0.69 -1.64 12.83
N ARG A 119 0.16 -2.33 12.08
CA ARG A 119 1.08 -1.67 11.16
C ARG A 119 0.34 -0.86 10.10
N THR A 120 -0.70 -1.45 9.51
CA THR A 120 -1.48 -0.81 8.45
C THR A 120 -2.25 0.41 8.96
N LEU A 121 -2.82 0.33 10.17
CA LEU A 121 -3.45 1.48 10.81
C LEU A 121 -2.47 2.66 10.96
N GLY A 122 -1.21 2.38 11.29
CA GLY A 122 -0.16 3.39 11.33
C GLY A 122 0.19 3.94 9.94
N GLU A 123 0.34 3.08 8.94
CA GLU A 123 0.65 3.46 7.55
C GLU A 123 -0.45 4.33 6.93
N LEU A 124 -1.73 4.01 7.21
CA LEU A 124 -2.90 4.78 6.78
C LEU A 124 -3.18 6.01 7.68
N ARG A 125 -2.42 6.17 8.77
CA ARG A 125 -2.59 7.27 9.72
C ARG A 125 -4.00 7.35 10.33
N ALA A 126 -4.56 6.23 10.69
CA ALA A 126 -5.84 6.13 11.36
C ALA A 126 -5.74 6.70 12.79
N THR A 127 -5.72 8.04 12.89
CA THR A 127 -5.52 8.76 14.17
C THR A 127 -6.66 8.53 15.15
N ASP A 128 -7.85 8.27 14.66
CA ASP A 128 -9.03 7.88 15.44
C ASP A 128 -8.95 6.45 16.01
N LYS A 129 -7.98 5.65 15.57
CA LYS A 129 -7.71 4.28 16.06
C LYS A 129 -6.47 4.20 16.96
N ILE A 130 -6.01 5.31 17.49
CA ILE A 130 -4.80 5.39 18.33
C ILE A 130 -4.84 4.43 19.52
N ASP A 131 -5.99 4.21 20.13
CA ASP A 131 -6.16 3.32 21.28
C ASP A 131 -5.90 1.85 20.90
N CYS A 132 -6.42 1.39 19.76
CA CYS A 132 -6.17 0.04 19.24
C CYS A 132 -4.67 -0.17 18.97
N ILE A 133 -4.00 0.84 18.40
CA ILE A 133 -2.56 0.78 18.14
C ILE A 133 -1.77 0.76 19.44
N ALA A 134 -2.16 1.60 20.43
CA ALA A 134 -1.48 1.70 21.73
C ALA A 134 -1.58 0.41 22.53
N GLN A 135 -2.69 -0.32 22.48
CA GLN A 135 -2.83 -1.64 23.10
C GLN A 135 -1.76 -2.63 22.61
N GLY A 136 -1.35 -2.53 21.35
CA GLY A 136 -0.28 -3.36 20.81
C GLY A 136 1.09 -3.19 21.49
N LEU A 137 1.31 -2.12 22.26
CA LEU A 137 2.54 -1.95 23.06
C LEU A 137 2.63 -2.96 24.23
N GLU A 138 1.51 -3.50 24.68
CA GLU A 138 1.41 -4.48 25.76
C GLU A 138 1.26 -5.91 25.24
N ASP A 139 1.35 -6.13 23.92
CA ASP A 139 1.18 -7.46 23.31
C ASP A 139 2.22 -8.46 23.81
N ALA A 140 1.85 -9.73 23.89
CA ALA A 140 2.78 -10.80 24.26
C ALA A 140 3.89 -11.01 23.19
N ASP A 141 3.57 -10.74 21.92
CA ASP A 141 4.52 -10.88 20.80
C ASP A 141 5.32 -9.60 20.57
N ASN A 142 6.64 -9.71 20.58
CA ASN A 142 7.53 -8.58 20.37
C ASN A 142 7.41 -7.96 18.95
N GLY A 143 7.03 -8.72 17.96
CA GLY A 143 6.80 -8.22 16.60
C GLY A 143 5.57 -7.32 16.53
N VAL A 144 4.52 -7.62 17.31
CA VAL A 144 3.34 -6.77 17.48
C VAL A 144 3.69 -5.48 18.23
N LYS A 145 4.45 -5.59 19.34
CA LYS A 145 4.97 -4.39 20.06
C LYS A 145 5.74 -3.47 19.12
N VAL A 146 6.64 -4.03 18.33
CA VAL A 146 7.43 -3.26 17.35
C VAL A 146 6.53 -2.60 16.30
N ALA A 147 5.51 -3.31 15.80
CA ALA A 147 4.54 -2.74 14.88
C ALA A 147 3.80 -1.54 15.50
N ALA A 148 3.33 -1.67 16.76
CA ALA A 148 2.67 -0.59 17.49
C ALA A 148 3.58 0.63 17.73
N ILE A 149 4.84 0.39 18.10
CA ILE A 149 5.84 1.47 18.27
C ILE A 149 6.01 2.26 16.96
N PHE A 150 6.12 1.57 15.83
CA PHE A 150 6.28 2.25 14.55
C PHE A 150 4.99 2.89 14.06
N ALA A 151 3.84 2.24 14.25
CA ALA A 151 2.54 2.78 13.89
C ALA A 151 2.25 4.11 14.62
N LEU A 152 2.46 4.16 15.95
CA LEU A 152 2.35 5.42 16.71
C LEU A 152 3.33 6.50 16.19
N GLY A 153 4.55 6.09 15.79
CA GLY A 153 5.50 7.01 15.16
C GLY A 153 5.03 7.54 13.80
N ASP A 154 4.24 6.76 13.07
CA ASP A 154 3.65 7.15 11.79
C ASP A 154 2.44 8.07 11.94
N LEU A 155 1.62 7.88 12.98
CA LEU A 155 0.56 8.82 13.33
C LEU A 155 1.11 10.23 13.57
N ALA A 156 2.25 10.34 14.24
CA ALA A 156 2.96 11.59 14.52
C ALA A 156 2.12 12.69 15.19
N THR A 157 1.04 12.30 15.89
CA THR A 157 0.25 13.22 16.71
C THR A 157 0.95 13.50 18.05
N PRO A 158 0.69 14.64 18.72
CA PRO A 158 1.22 14.90 20.05
C PRO A 158 0.89 13.78 21.04
N GLU A 159 -0.34 13.26 20.99
CA GLU A 159 -0.81 12.15 21.80
C GLU A 159 0.00 10.86 21.58
N ALA A 160 0.22 10.46 20.31
CA ALA A 160 1.04 9.30 19.98
C ALA A 160 2.47 9.44 20.49
N VAL A 161 3.05 10.64 20.39
CA VAL A 161 4.39 10.94 20.93
C VAL A 161 4.44 10.80 22.45
N ASP A 162 3.41 11.27 23.16
CA ASP A 162 3.34 11.16 24.62
C ASP A 162 3.17 9.70 25.08
N ILE A 163 2.34 8.91 24.38
CA ILE A 163 2.22 7.46 24.59
C ILE A 163 3.59 6.79 24.44
N LEU A 164 4.29 7.03 23.30
CA LEU A 164 5.62 6.48 23.05
C LEU A 164 6.64 6.87 24.13
N LYS A 165 6.65 8.13 24.57
CA LYS A 165 7.56 8.61 25.62
C LYS A 165 7.27 7.97 26.95
N LYS A 166 5.99 7.76 27.29
CA LYS A 166 5.57 7.09 28.52
C LYS A 166 6.01 5.63 28.51
N ALA A 167 5.62 4.86 27.49
CA ALA A 167 5.95 3.44 27.36
C ALA A 167 7.48 3.20 27.34
N ARG A 168 8.24 4.07 26.65
CA ARG A 168 9.71 3.98 26.63
C ARG A 168 10.35 4.09 28.01
N ARG A 169 9.78 4.86 28.95
CA ARG A 169 10.34 5.03 30.31
C ARG A 169 10.32 3.71 31.07
N ASP A 170 9.23 2.97 30.94
CA ASP A 170 8.98 1.73 31.68
C ASP A 170 9.57 0.50 30.99
N GLU A 171 9.92 0.61 29.70
CA GLU A 171 10.54 -0.47 28.92
C GLU A 171 11.91 -0.85 29.50
N LYS A 172 12.19 -2.16 29.57
CA LYS A 172 13.48 -2.70 30.04
C LYS A 172 14.33 -3.25 28.89
N ASP A 173 13.69 -3.71 27.82
CA ASP A 173 14.37 -4.25 26.66
C ASP A 173 15.12 -3.15 25.89
N LYS A 174 16.41 -3.36 25.66
CA LYS A 174 17.28 -2.38 24.99
C LYS A 174 16.95 -2.18 23.51
N ASP A 175 16.50 -3.21 22.85
CA ASP A 175 16.19 -3.16 21.41
C ASP A 175 14.82 -2.50 21.19
N LEU A 176 13.84 -2.80 22.04
CA LEU A 176 12.58 -2.05 22.04
C LEU A 176 12.84 -0.56 22.36
N LYS A 177 13.68 -0.23 23.35
CA LYS A 177 14.09 1.17 23.59
C LYS A 177 14.67 1.87 22.37
N LYS A 178 15.45 1.20 21.57
CA LYS A 178 15.97 1.76 20.29
C LYS A 178 14.83 2.06 19.31
N ASN A 179 13.84 1.15 19.23
CA ASN A 179 12.68 1.33 18.36
C ASN A 179 11.83 2.52 18.81
N TYR A 180 11.54 2.66 20.11
CA TYR A 180 10.88 3.84 20.67
C TYR A 180 11.60 5.13 20.31
N ASN A 181 12.93 5.18 20.53
CA ASN A 181 13.73 6.37 20.19
C ASN A 181 13.65 6.73 18.72
N LYS A 182 13.66 5.73 17.83
CA LYS A 182 13.56 5.91 16.38
C LYS A 182 12.19 6.46 16.00
N SER A 183 11.12 5.92 16.58
CA SER A 183 9.74 6.35 16.30
C SER A 183 9.47 7.77 16.84
N ILE A 184 9.90 8.09 18.06
CA ILE A 184 9.78 9.45 18.61
C ILE A 184 10.51 10.46 17.72
N LYS A 185 11.76 10.16 17.30
CA LYS A 185 12.50 11.04 16.39
C LYS A 185 11.81 11.21 15.04
N LYS A 186 11.18 10.16 14.52
CA LYS A 186 10.41 10.21 13.27
C LYS A 186 9.20 11.12 13.45
N ALA A 187 8.40 10.91 14.49
CA ALA A 187 7.23 11.70 14.79
C ALA A 187 7.57 13.19 15.00
N ASP A 188 8.61 13.50 15.80
CA ASP A 188 9.08 14.88 15.99
C ASP A 188 9.51 15.55 14.65
N LYS A 189 10.13 14.79 13.75
CA LYS A 189 10.53 15.30 12.44
C LYS A 189 9.32 15.60 11.55
N ILE A 190 8.29 14.74 11.60
CA ILE A 190 7.04 14.92 10.87
C ILE A 190 6.31 16.15 11.41
N ALA A 191 6.16 16.27 12.73
CA ALA A 191 5.51 17.41 13.37
C ALA A 191 6.20 18.74 13.01
N LYS A 192 7.54 18.78 13.02
CA LYS A 192 8.32 19.96 12.62
C LYS A 192 8.21 20.33 11.15
N SER A 193 7.87 19.37 10.28
CA SER A 193 7.66 19.62 8.84
C SER A 193 6.22 20.03 8.50
N GLY A 194 5.40 20.41 9.49
CA GLY A 194 4.00 20.79 9.30
C GLY A 194 3.12 19.62 8.88
N GLY A 195 3.46 18.41 9.36
CA GLY A 195 2.71 17.19 9.03
C GLY A 195 3.01 16.64 7.63
N LYS A 196 3.84 17.32 6.84
CA LYS A 196 4.30 16.81 5.55
C LYS A 196 5.30 15.68 5.77
N ILE A 197 4.80 14.45 5.83
CA ILE A 197 5.69 13.30 5.71
C ILE A 197 6.21 13.30 4.27
N LYS A 198 7.53 13.15 4.14
CA LYS A 198 8.03 12.45 2.94
C LYS A 198 7.58 11.00 3.09
N ARG A 199 6.37 10.66 2.60
CA ARG A 199 5.99 9.28 2.32
C ARG A 199 7.16 8.64 1.59
N SER A 200 7.35 7.32 1.73
CA SER A 200 8.47 6.60 1.14
C SER A 200 8.85 7.23 -0.18
N LYS A 201 10.08 7.75 -0.30
CA LYS A 201 10.49 8.44 -1.53
C LYS A 201 10.15 7.50 -2.67
N GLY A 202 9.17 7.87 -3.47
CA GLY A 202 8.94 7.18 -4.73
C GLY A 202 10.27 7.03 -5.44
N GLN A 203 10.42 6.02 -6.27
CA GLN A 203 11.67 5.79 -6.99
C GLN A 203 12.20 7.12 -7.55
N PRO A 204 13.52 7.38 -7.55
CA PRO A 204 14.06 8.62 -8.09
C PRO A 204 13.50 8.89 -9.50
N LEU A 205 13.09 10.11 -9.79
CA LEU A 205 12.50 10.47 -11.09
C LEU A 205 13.40 10.07 -12.28
N SER A 206 14.72 10.04 -12.09
CA SER A 206 15.68 9.54 -13.07
C SER A 206 15.49 8.05 -13.35
N THR A 207 15.26 7.24 -12.32
CA THR A 207 15.00 5.79 -12.44
C THR A 207 13.68 5.53 -13.13
N ILE A 208 12.60 6.27 -12.76
CA ILE A 208 11.29 6.13 -13.40
C ILE A 208 11.37 6.50 -14.89
N LYS A 209 12.17 7.51 -15.23
CA LYS A 209 12.39 7.90 -16.63
C LYS A 209 13.09 6.81 -17.45
N GLU A 210 13.97 6.04 -16.85
CA GLU A 210 14.55 4.86 -17.54
C GLU A 210 13.51 3.73 -17.66
N MET A 211 12.66 3.54 -16.65
CA MET A 211 11.56 2.58 -16.72
C MET A 211 10.59 2.85 -17.88
N GLU A 212 10.33 4.13 -18.21
CA GLU A 212 9.46 4.49 -19.35
C GLU A 212 9.91 3.89 -20.70
N LYS A 213 11.20 3.56 -20.83
CA LYS A 213 11.75 2.95 -22.05
C LYS A 213 11.52 1.45 -22.12
N ILE A 214 11.27 0.82 -20.97
CA ILE A 214 11.23 -0.64 -20.81
C ILE A 214 9.81 -1.10 -20.51
N ASP A 215 9.13 -0.42 -19.60
CA ASP A 215 7.79 -0.78 -19.09
C ASP A 215 7.01 0.50 -18.74
N ILE A 216 6.13 0.91 -19.64
CA ILE A 216 5.33 2.14 -19.49
C ILE A 216 4.37 2.02 -18.30
N ASP A 217 3.76 0.85 -18.07
CA ASP A 217 2.78 0.65 -17.01
C ASP A 217 3.44 0.71 -15.62
N ALA A 218 4.62 0.09 -15.50
CA ALA A 218 5.41 0.22 -14.28
C ALA A 218 5.85 1.67 -14.02
N ALA A 219 6.19 2.43 -15.08
CA ALA A 219 6.55 3.84 -14.96
C ALA A 219 5.33 4.69 -14.53
N ILE A 220 4.15 4.44 -15.09
CA ILE A 220 2.90 5.11 -14.68
C ILE A 220 2.63 4.88 -13.19
N LYS A 221 2.64 3.62 -12.73
CA LYS A 221 2.46 3.28 -11.31
C LYS A 221 3.47 4.02 -10.41
N ALA A 222 4.72 4.10 -10.82
CA ALA A 222 5.76 4.80 -10.07
C ALA A 222 5.57 6.32 -10.04
N TYR A 223 5.11 6.94 -11.13
CA TYR A 223 4.76 8.37 -11.14
C TYR A 223 3.49 8.66 -10.31
N GLU A 224 2.48 7.77 -10.30
CA GLU A 224 1.28 7.92 -9.47
C GLU A 224 1.63 8.00 -7.97
N VAL A 225 2.65 7.26 -7.52
CA VAL A 225 3.15 7.39 -6.14
C VAL A 225 3.63 8.82 -5.86
N HIS A 226 4.28 9.50 -6.81
CA HIS A 226 4.69 10.89 -6.65
C HIS A 226 3.51 11.87 -6.61
N LEU A 227 2.40 11.54 -7.28
CA LEU A 227 1.17 12.33 -7.22
C LEU A 227 0.46 12.22 -5.86
N LYS A 228 0.49 11.01 -5.26
CA LYS A 228 -0.03 10.80 -3.90
C LYS A 228 0.76 11.61 -2.85
N ASP A 229 2.01 11.91 -3.14
CA ASP A 229 2.87 12.73 -2.27
C ASP A 229 2.68 14.26 -2.48
N GLU A 230 1.68 14.68 -3.27
CA GLU A 230 1.39 16.09 -3.59
C GLU A 230 2.68 16.86 -3.95
N SER A 231 3.41 16.30 -4.91
CA SER A 231 4.71 16.85 -5.31
C SER A 231 4.55 18.27 -5.86
N SER A 232 5.25 19.25 -5.28
CA SER A 232 5.37 20.61 -5.79
C SER A 232 6.20 20.72 -7.09
N LYS A 233 6.70 19.57 -7.59
CA LYS A 233 7.43 19.49 -8.84
C LYS A 233 6.49 19.19 -10.00
N ASP A 234 6.59 19.97 -11.07
CA ASP A 234 5.79 19.80 -12.29
C ASP A 234 6.14 18.55 -13.11
N THR A 235 7.35 18.02 -12.94
CA THR A 235 7.89 16.93 -13.76
C THR A 235 7.08 15.63 -13.67
N PRO A 236 6.69 15.11 -12.48
CA PRO A 236 5.87 13.89 -12.39
C PRO A 236 4.54 14.03 -13.14
N TYR A 237 3.85 15.16 -12.96
CA TYR A 237 2.57 15.43 -13.62
C TYR A 237 2.70 15.50 -15.15
N LYS A 238 3.72 16.21 -15.65
CA LYS A 238 3.98 16.32 -17.10
C LYS A 238 4.28 14.96 -17.73
N ARG A 239 5.10 14.16 -17.07
CA ARG A 239 5.48 12.82 -17.57
C ARG A 239 4.27 11.90 -17.58
N LEU A 240 3.53 11.85 -16.47
CA LEU A 240 2.35 11.02 -16.33
C LEU A 240 1.25 11.38 -17.34
N ALA A 241 0.91 12.65 -17.48
CA ALA A 241 -0.03 13.11 -18.52
C ALA A 241 0.42 12.72 -19.94
N THR A 242 1.74 12.73 -20.21
CA THR A 242 2.29 12.31 -21.49
C THR A 242 2.17 10.79 -21.69
N LEU A 243 2.34 9.99 -20.65
CA LEU A 243 2.24 8.52 -20.73
C LEU A 243 0.78 8.10 -20.93
N TYR A 244 -0.16 8.68 -20.19
CA TYR A 244 -1.60 8.43 -20.38
C TYR A 244 -2.04 8.79 -21.81
N ARG A 245 -1.57 9.92 -22.36
CA ARG A 245 -1.83 10.26 -23.77
C ARG A 245 -1.33 9.20 -24.74
N LYS A 246 -0.14 8.63 -24.51
CA LYS A 246 0.42 7.56 -25.36
C LYS A 246 -0.41 6.27 -25.30
N GLN A 247 -1.10 6.04 -24.18
CA GLN A 247 -2.00 4.90 -24.01
C GLN A 247 -3.44 5.18 -24.48
N ASN A 248 -3.72 6.40 -24.98
CA ASN A 248 -5.06 6.90 -25.30
C ASN A 248 -6.02 6.93 -24.08
N ASP A 249 -5.47 6.98 -22.87
CA ASP A 249 -6.21 7.11 -21.61
C ASP A 249 -6.42 8.60 -21.30
N TYR A 250 -7.39 9.18 -21.98
CA TYR A 250 -7.69 10.62 -21.88
C TYR A 250 -8.29 11.01 -20.54
N ASP A 251 -9.04 10.14 -19.91
CA ASP A 251 -9.68 10.39 -18.60
C ASP A 251 -8.63 10.58 -17.51
N ASN A 252 -7.66 9.67 -17.45
CA ASN A 252 -6.54 9.80 -16.52
C ASN A 252 -5.61 10.96 -16.87
N GLU A 253 -5.41 11.29 -18.14
CA GLU A 253 -4.67 12.47 -18.53
C GLU A 253 -5.33 13.74 -17.98
N VAL A 254 -6.66 13.92 -18.17
CA VAL A 254 -7.43 15.05 -17.64
C VAL A 254 -7.35 15.12 -16.11
N ARG A 255 -7.52 14.00 -15.44
CA ARG A 255 -7.39 13.89 -13.97
C ARG A 255 -6.04 14.42 -13.49
N VAL A 256 -4.95 14.00 -14.11
CA VAL A 256 -3.59 14.42 -13.76
C VAL A 256 -3.35 15.89 -14.04
N LEU A 257 -3.87 16.43 -15.16
CA LEU A 257 -3.75 17.84 -15.50
C LEU A 257 -4.47 18.72 -14.47
N ASN A 258 -5.71 18.38 -14.11
CA ASN A 258 -6.48 19.12 -13.10
C ASN A 258 -5.78 19.08 -11.72
N LYS A 259 -5.30 17.93 -11.29
CA LYS A 259 -4.56 17.81 -10.03
C LYS A 259 -3.27 18.63 -10.03
N ALA A 260 -2.58 18.71 -11.16
CA ALA A 260 -1.38 19.54 -11.29
C ALA A 260 -1.71 21.03 -11.17
N ILE A 261 -2.81 21.49 -11.80
CA ILE A 261 -3.28 22.89 -11.73
C ILE A 261 -3.62 23.22 -10.27
N GLU A 262 -4.40 22.40 -9.60
CA GLU A 262 -4.78 22.58 -8.18
C GLU A 262 -3.54 22.80 -7.29
N ILE A 263 -2.63 21.82 -7.26
CA ILE A 263 -1.48 21.84 -6.35
C ILE A 263 -0.47 22.93 -6.73
N LEU A 264 -0.16 23.08 -8.03
CA LEU A 264 0.85 24.03 -8.46
C LEU A 264 0.36 25.48 -8.44
N SER A 265 -0.94 25.73 -8.48
CA SER A 265 -1.50 27.09 -8.34
C SER A 265 -1.17 27.70 -6.98
N GLU A 266 -1.17 26.89 -5.94
CA GLU A 266 -0.83 27.33 -4.58
C GLU A 266 0.69 27.41 -4.36
N GLU A 267 1.44 26.36 -4.82
CA GLU A 267 2.87 26.24 -4.49
C GLU A 267 3.81 26.88 -5.53
N ASN A 268 3.44 26.88 -6.81
CA ASN A 268 4.28 27.40 -7.90
C ASN A 268 3.48 27.87 -9.12
N PRO A 269 2.74 29.00 -9.05
CA PRO A 269 1.83 29.47 -10.09
C PRO A 269 2.47 29.63 -11.49
N LYS A 270 3.79 29.91 -11.54
CA LYS A 270 4.51 30.06 -12.81
C LYS A 270 4.58 28.79 -13.65
N LYS A 271 4.30 27.64 -13.07
CA LYS A 271 4.37 26.32 -13.74
C LYS A 271 3.03 25.81 -14.22
N VAL A 272 1.93 26.48 -13.90
CA VAL A 272 0.55 26.05 -14.20
C VAL A 272 0.23 26.14 -15.69
N GLY A 273 0.68 27.18 -16.36
CA GLY A 273 0.26 27.50 -17.73
C GLY A 273 0.51 26.40 -18.79
N TRP A 274 1.42 25.47 -18.56
CA TRP A 274 1.59 24.32 -19.47
C TRP A 274 0.42 23.33 -19.35
N PHE A 275 -0.09 23.13 -18.13
CA PHE A 275 -1.18 22.20 -17.85
C PHE A 275 -2.51 22.76 -18.36
N GLU A 276 -2.77 24.05 -18.14
CA GLU A 276 -3.95 24.75 -18.64
C GLU A 276 -4.04 24.70 -20.17
N LYS A 277 -2.97 25.09 -20.88
CA LYS A 277 -2.91 25.02 -22.35
C LYS A 277 -3.09 23.59 -22.90
N ARG A 278 -2.70 22.60 -22.14
CA ARG A 278 -2.87 21.22 -22.59
C ARG A 278 -4.30 20.73 -22.36
N LEU A 279 -4.94 21.15 -21.27
CA LEU A 279 -6.34 20.88 -20.97
C LEU A 279 -7.28 21.53 -22.00
N GLU A 280 -7.02 22.82 -22.37
CA GLU A 280 -7.76 23.52 -23.40
C GLU A 280 -7.76 22.79 -24.75
N LYS A 281 -6.69 22.09 -25.11
CA LYS A 281 -6.59 21.33 -26.36
C LYS A 281 -7.33 19.99 -26.32
N MET A 282 -7.89 19.61 -25.19
CA MET A 282 -8.63 18.36 -25.01
C MET A 282 -10.14 18.57 -24.96
N GLN A 283 -10.58 19.83 -24.83
CA GLN A 283 -11.96 20.27 -25.00
C GLN A 283 -12.29 20.50 -26.48
#